data_ef05610e89294012abb886f26eb27484
#
_entry.id   ef05610e89294012abb886f26eb27484
#
_cell.length_a   1.000
_cell.length_b   1.000
_cell.length_c   1.000
_cell.angle_alpha   90.00
_cell.angle_beta   90.00
_cell.angle_gamma   90.00
#
_symmetry.space_group_name_H-M   'P 1'
#
loop_
_entity.id
_entity.type
_entity.pdbx_description
1 polymer ?
#
loop_
_entity_poly.entity_id
_entity_poly.type
_entity_poly.pdbx_seq_one_letter_code
_entity_poly.pdbx_strand_id
1 'polypeptide(L)'
;MFEGVKTGCKQTHITFRYYLRRQMLTPLTWFILGSGLMAVNAFTFFVADLLGQNNTTMEPFWGVLPFVLAVMMPLLAMRGMAAERQMGVADWLSTKPLNLLYFDAGIFKSHAFLFVLWLLVSLIFPATLTFLGYPAFPQIASGYLGALLLGLLFLSVGFFTANASRTLLGAFIGGVLLNFVILFTAVSGVEGLSPVALPADFQNGIMTLSPVHAFERLYGGLIMLSDVIWFVVLTFVFFLLGHMAHRVKGVYPPVAKKAAGVVLGILVLGMLGHGFLPQSLDVTKQGTFKPSPHVYGIIEDIPTEKINITFFYSSGNSSMSSSLRSFGQQTLYYLQALAHKSNKIHLKVIDPSVKPENELIARQHGMEPHVSPDSSRSYLGVHIQSGQKEVGMSALQLRRQHMFEFDLMNNIARLRHDKAPRIVVLTGLNMSDEKQRPPFLEMLTPYYRVDVMNHTNALIPDKNDLVIVYGGFMLGEKAIYALDQYIQRGGRVLFLLDPFWFSAPAGRLQAMGNDDGSSGETSIYDLIAHLGLKFLPGEILADDALGSPIKISEDSGVTTHPLWLTLRSGNINQQ
;
A
#
# COMPACT_ATOMS: atom_id res chain seq x y z
N MET A 1 -18.95 -28.12 34.86
CA MET A 1 -18.50 -27.46 33.61
C MET A 1 -16.99 -27.21 33.59
N PHE A 2 -16.39 -26.61 34.60
CA PHE A 2 -14.95 -26.34 34.68
C PHE A 2 -14.02 -27.55 34.68
N GLU A 3 -14.39 -28.68 35.31
CA GLU A 3 -13.58 -29.90 35.26
C GLU A 3 -13.55 -30.53 33.86
N GLY A 4 -14.66 -30.51 33.14
CA GLY A 4 -14.70 -30.99 31.75
C GLY A 4 -13.81 -30.16 30.78
N VAL A 5 -13.73 -28.85 31.00
CA VAL A 5 -12.85 -27.95 30.24
C VAL A 5 -11.37 -28.22 30.55
N LYS A 6 -11.01 -28.39 31.83
CA LYS A 6 -9.63 -28.76 32.21
C LYS A 6 -9.19 -30.10 31.63
N THR A 7 -10.07 -31.09 31.63
CA THR A 7 -9.81 -32.41 31.04
C THR A 7 -9.66 -32.32 29.52
N GLY A 8 -10.49 -31.50 28.85
CA GLY A 8 -10.41 -31.24 27.40
C GLY A 8 -9.12 -30.54 26.98
N CYS A 9 -8.71 -29.47 27.72
CA CYS A 9 -7.43 -28.78 27.46
C CYS A 9 -6.22 -29.72 27.62
N LYS A 10 -6.24 -30.61 28.63
CA LYS A 10 -5.19 -31.62 28.82
C LYS A 10 -5.15 -32.61 27.66
N GLN A 11 -6.29 -33.07 27.17
CA GLN A 11 -6.39 -33.95 26.01
C GLN A 11 -5.83 -33.27 24.74
N THR A 12 -6.24 -32.03 24.46
CA THR A 12 -5.70 -31.23 23.33
C THR A 12 -4.18 -31.10 23.41
N HIS A 13 -3.64 -30.82 24.60
CA HIS A 13 -2.20 -30.64 24.80
C HIS A 13 -1.43 -31.95 24.56
N ILE A 14 -1.94 -33.09 25.06
CA ILE A 14 -1.33 -34.41 24.86
C ILE A 14 -1.32 -34.75 23.37
N THR A 15 -2.47 -34.59 22.68
CA THR A 15 -2.59 -34.84 21.25
C THR A 15 -1.65 -33.95 20.44
N PHE A 16 -1.61 -32.64 20.76
CA PHE A 16 -0.68 -31.69 20.15
C PHE A 16 0.77 -32.16 20.26
N ARG A 17 1.23 -32.50 21.46
CA ARG A 17 2.64 -32.92 21.67
C ARG A 17 2.97 -34.21 20.93
N TYR A 18 2.05 -35.17 20.88
CA TYR A 18 2.23 -36.43 20.17
C TYR A 18 2.39 -36.19 18.67
N TYR A 19 1.43 -35.47 18.04
CA TYR A 19 1.46 -35.21 16.59
C TYR A 19 2.62 -34.31 16.20
N LEU A 20 2.92 -33.29 16.99
CA LEU A 20 4.06 -32.41 16.73
C LEU A 20 5.39 -33.18 16.74
N ARG A 21 5.63 -33.99 17.79
CA ARG A 21 6.85 -34.81 17.88
C ARG A 21 6.96 -35.76 16.69
N ARG A 22 5.88 -36.43 16.33
CA ARG A 22 5.83 -37.34 15.18
C ARG A 22 6.17 -36.61 13.87
N GLN A 23 5.59 -35.44 13.64
CA GLN A 23 5.83 -34.65 12.43
C GLN A 23 7.25 -34.10 12.38
N MET A 24 7.78 -33.59 13.49
CA MET A 24 9.16 -33.09 13.56
C MET A 24 10.21 -34.20 13.32
N LEU A 25 9.94 -35.43 13.72
CA LEU A 25 10.82 -36.57 13.47
C LEU A 25 10.74 -37.12 12.05
N THR A 26 9.80 -36.66 11.23
CA THR A 26 9.61 -37.17 9.88
C THR A 26 10.34 -36.31 8.86
N PRO A 27 11.29 -36.84 8.07
CA PRO A 27 12.05 -36.08 7.06
C PRO A 27 11.17 -35.39 6.02
N LEU A 28 10.05 -36.01 5.63
CA LEU A 28 9.13 -35.46 4.66
C LEU A 28 8.49 -34.12 5.14
N THR A 29 8.29 -33.93 6.44
CA THR A 29 7.80 -32.65 6.97
C THR A 29 8.78 -31.52 6.68
N TRP A 30 10.06 -31.75 6.95
CA TRP A 30 11.11 -30.77 6.67
C TRP A 30 11.31 -30.53 5.17
N PHE A 31 11.13 -31.56 4.35
CA PHE A 31 11.13 -31.44 2.90
C PHE A 31 9.99 -30.52 2.42
N ILE A 32 8.76 -30.69 2.94
CA ILE A 32 7.61 -29.84 2.60
C ILE A 32 7.89 -28.39 3.01
N LEU A 33 8.34 -28.17 4.23
CA LEU A 33 8.63 -26.82 4.74
C LEU A 33 9.79 -26.17 3.97
N GLY A 34 10.85 -26.91 3.71
CA GLY A 34 12.01 -26.43 2.96
C GLY A 34 11.70 -26.13 1.49
N SER A 35 10.94 -27.00 0.81
CA SER A 35 10.52 -26.77 -0.58
C SER A 35 9.59 -25.57 -0.71
N GLY A 36 8.68 -25.35 0.26
CA GLY A 36 7.82 -24.16 0.28
C GLY A 36 8.64 -22.88 0.43
N LEU A 37 9.62 -22.87 1.33
CA LEU A 37 10.50 -21.72 1.52
C LEU A 37 11.35 -21.46 0.26
N MET A 38 11.91 -22.52 -0.34
CA MET A 38 12.67 -22.43 -1.58
C MET A 38 11.83 -21.91 -2.73
N ALA A 39 10.58 -22.37 -2.87
CA ALA A 39 9.68 -21.95 -3.93
C ALA A 39 9.36 -20.44 -3.83
N VAL A 40 8.96 -19.95 -2.64
CA VAL A 40 8.67 -18.51 -2.46
C VAL A 40 9.89 -17.66 -2.79
N ASN A 41 11.08 -18.02 -2.26
CA ASN A 41 12.29 -17.25 -2.52
C ASN A 41 12.73 -17.34 -4.00
N ALA A 42 12.69 -18.53 -4.61
CA ALA A 42 13.05 -18.68 -6.01
C ALA A 42 12.18 -17.82 -6.93
N PHE A 43 10.86 -17.82 -6.75
CA PHE A 43 9.97 -16.95 -7.51
C PHE A 43 10.24 -15.46 -7.25
N THR A 44 10.48 -15.06 -6.01
CA THR A 44 10.75 -13.67 -5.66
C THR A 44 12.04 -13.15 -6.31
N PHE A 45 13.10 -13.95 -6.32
CA PHE A 45 14.40 -13.52 -6.87
C PHE A 45 14.49 -13.69 -8.39
N PHE A 46 13.99 -14.80 -8.95
CA PHE A 46 14.22 -15.13 -10.37
C PHE A 46 13.06 -14.75 -11.30
N VAL A 47 11.81 -14.79 -10.83
CA VAL A 47 10.65 -14.50 -11.67
C VAL A 47 10.23 -13.04 -11.52
N ALA A 48 10.21 -12.52 -10.30
CA ALA A 48 9.84 -11.14 -10.05
C ALA A 48 11.02 -10.16 -10.12
N ASP A 49 12.23 -10.65 -10.39
CA ASP A 49 13.47 -9.87 -10.59
C ASP A 49 13.67 -8.77 -9.53
N LEU A 50 13.56 -9.16 -8.25
CA LEU A 50 13.65 -8.23 -7.12
C LEU A 50 14.93 -7.40 -7.14
N LEU A 51 16.06 -8.01 -7.54
CA LEU A 51 17.35 -7.35 -7.57
C LEU A 51 17.50 -6.39 -8.75
N GLY A 52 16.92 -6.72 -9.92
CA GLY A 52 16.96 -5.87 -11.11
C GLY A 52 16.11 -4.61 -10.98
N GLN A 53 15.02 -4.65 -10.20
CA GLN A 53 14.14 -3.52 -10.00
C GLN A 53 14.65 -2.49 -8.97
N ASN A 54 15.77 -2.74 -8.28
CA ASN A 54 16.32 -1.87 -7.21
C ASN A 54 15.27 -1.43 -6.18
N ASN A 55 14.29 -2.29 -5.90
CA ASN A 55 13.16 -1.98 -5.04
C ASN A 55 13.27 -2.78 -3.73
N THR A 56 13.12 -2.11 -2.58
CA THR A 56 13.17 -2.75 -1.25
C THR A 56 11.79 -3.17 -0.75
N THR A 57 10.80 -3.32 -1.66
CA THR A 57 9.45 -3.74 -1.31
C THR A 57 9.33 -5.26 -1.25
N MET A 58 8.50 -5.74 -0.32
CA MET A 58 8.17 -7.18 -0.23
C MET A 58 7.00 -7.59 -1.14
N GLU A 59 6.54 -6.71 -2.02
CA GLU A 59 5.38 -6.96 -2.89
C GLU A 59 5.53 -8.24 -3.73
N PRO A 60 6.68 -8.52 -4.38
CA PRO A 60 6.88 -9.76 -5.13
C PRO A 60 6.78 -11.03 -4.26
N PHE A 61 7.26 -10.96 -3.02
CA PHE A 61 7.15 -12.06 -2.06
C PHE A 61 5.68 -12.34 -1.69
N TRP A 62 4.91 -11.28 -1.41
CA TRP A 62 3.49 -11.41 -1.07
C TRP A 62 2.64 -11.91 -2.24
N GLY A 63 2.97 -11.53 -3.48
CA GLY A 63 2.24 -11.97 -4.67
C GLY A 63 2.32 -13.48 -4.93
N VAL A 64 3.44 -14.12 -4.60
CA VAL A 64 3.66 -15.56 -4.81
C VAL A 64 3.18 -16.40 -3.63
N LEU A 65 3.25 -15.84 -2.43
CA LEU A 65 2.98 -16.55 -1.17
C LEU A 65 1.63 -17.30 -1.15
N PRO A 66 0.48 -16.72 -1.59
CA PRO A 66 -0.81 -17.41 -1.60
C PRO A 66 -0.80 -18.70 -2.40
N PHE A 67 -0.11 -18.72 -3.56
CA PHE A 67 -0.04 -19.90 -4.42
C PHE A 67 0.78 -21.02 -3.77
N VAL A 68 1.89 -20.69 -3.13
CA VAL A 68 2.71 -21.66 -2.40
C VAL A 68 1.94 -22.21 -1.20
N LEU A 69 1.27 -21.35 -0.44
CA LEU A 69 0.45 -21.77 0.70
C LEU A 69 -0.74 -22.64 0.28
N ALA A 70 -1.36 -22.37 -0.89
CA ALA A 70 -2.48 -23.16 -1.40
C ALA A 70 -2.11 -24.63 -1.64
N VAL A 71 -0.85 -24.90 -1.97
CA VAL A 71 -0.34 -26.27 -2.17
C VAL A 71 0.26 -26.84 -0.89
N MET A 72 1.06 -26.04 -0.18
CA MET A 72 1.81 -26.49 1.00
C MET A 72 0.90 -26.84 2.18
N MET A 73 -0.17 -26.08 2.42
CA MET A 73 -1.04 -26.30 3.58
C MET A 73 -1.83 -27.61 3.50
N PRO A 74 -2.48 -27.99 2.37
CA PRO A 74 -3.09 -29.32 2.24
C PRO A 74 -2.08 -30.46 2.31
N LEU A 75 -0.88 -30.27 1.77
CA LEU A 75 0.21 -31.26 1.83
C LEU A 75 0.65 -31.52 3.27
N LEU A 76 0.67 -30.48 4.11
CA LEU A 76 0.96 -30.60 5.53
C LEU A 76 -0.22 -31.28 6.27
N ALA A 77 -1.47 -30.84 6.01
CA ALA A 77 -2.67 -31.31 6.69
C ALA A 77 -3.03 -32.78 6.40
N MET A 78 -2.78 -33.28 5.18
CA MET A 78 -3.11 -34.66 4.80
C MET A 78 -2.43 -35.72 5.68
N ARG A 79 -1.29 -35.36 6.30
CA ARG A 79 -0.51 -36.25 7.18
C ARG A 79 -1.11 -36.42 8.59
N GLY A 80 -2.20 -35.73 8.89
CA GLY A 80 -2.98 -35.93 10.10
C GLY A 80 -3.88 -37.17 9.97
N MET A 81 -5.19 -36.92 9.94
CA MET A 81 -6.21 -37.97 10.02
C MET A 81 -6.32 -38.89 8.80
N ALA A 82 -5.97 -38.38 7.59
CA ALA A 82 -5.99 -39.22 6.39
C ALA A 82 -4.95 -40.36 6.47
N ALA A 83 -3.75 -40.06 7.01
CA ALA A 83 -2.72 -41.07 7.26
C ALA A 83 -3.15 -42.11 8.32
N GLU A 84 -3.79 -41.68 9.42
CA GLU A 84 -4.29 -42.55 10.47
C GLU A 84 -5.37 -43.53 9.95
N ARG A 85 -6.20 -43.06 9.01
CA ARG A 85 -7.22 -43.91 8.38
C ARG A 85 -6.61 -44.97 7.48
N GLN A 86 -5.61 -44.62 6.69
CA GLN A 86 -4.93 -45.62 5.86
C GLN A 86 -4.26 -46.72 6.68
N MET A 87 -3.80 -46.40 7.90
CA MET A 87 -3.19 -47.36 8.80
C MET A 87 -4.20 -48.13 9.69
N GLY A 88 -5.53 -47.86 9.55
CA GLY A 88 -6.56 -48.46 10.40
C GLY A 88 -6.60 -47.94 11.84
N VAL A 89 -5.74 -46.98 12.20
CA VAL A 89 -5.64 -46.45 13.58
C VAL A 89 -6.85 -45.59 13.93
N ALA A 90 -7.49 -44.95 12.95
CA ALA A 90 -8.66 -44.11 13.16
C ALA A 90 -9.85 -44.90 13.75
N ASP A 91 -10.08 -46.13 13.29
CA ASP A 91 -11.17 -46.99 13.77
C ASP A 91 -10.90 -47.41 15.23
N TRP A 92 -9.64 -47.74 15.56
CA TRP A 92 -9.23 -48.05 16.94
C TRP A 92 -9.39 -46.83 17.87
N LEU A 93 -9.04 -45.64 17.40
CA LEU A 93 -9.20 -44.38 18.18
C LEU A 93 -10.67 -44.10 18.48
N SER A 94 -11.60 -44.45 17.57
CA SER A 94 -13.04 -44.25 17.75
C SER A 94 -13.63 -45.12 18.89
N THR A 95 -12.96 -46.21 19.31
CA THR A 95 -13.38 -47.03 20.44
C THR A 95 -12.96 -46.47 21.80
N LYS A 96 -12.12 -45.46 21.85
CA LYS A 96 -11.65 -44.85 23.09
C LYS A 96 -12.57 -43.71 23.54
N PRO A 97 -12.70 -43.47 24.86
CA PRO A 97 -13.54 -42.42 25.42
C PRO A 97 -12.85 -41.03 25.24
N LEU A 98 -12.56 -40.66 23.97
CA LEU A 98 -11.93 -39.41 23.62
C LEU A 98 -12.99 -38.42 23.13
N ASN A 99 -12.87 -37.17 23.56
CA ASN A 99 -13.64 -36.10 22.95
C ASN A 99 -12.99 -35.70 21.62
N LEU A 100 -13.66 -36.04 20.51
CA LEU A 100 -13.14 -35.86 19.17
C LEU A 100 -12.83 -34.40 18.85
N LEU A 101 -13.58 -33.43 19.41
CA LEU A 101 -13.30 -32.00 19.16
C LEU A 101 -11.94 -31.59 19.73
N TYR A 102 -11.63 -32.00 20.97
CA TYR A 102 -10.34 -31.68 21.58
C TYR A 102 -9.18 -32.45 20.93
N PHE A 103 -9.47 -33.64 20.41
CA PHE A 103 -8.52 -34.44 19.64
C PHE A 103 -8.18 -33.75 18.30
N ASP A 104 -9.18 -33.36 17.53
CA ASP A 104 -9.05 -32.64 16.25
C ASP A 104 -8.36 -31.29 16.45
N ALA A 105 -8.69 -30.55 17.50
CA ALA A 105 -8.03 -29.30 17.85
C ALA A 105 -6.53 -29.51 18.18
N GLY A 106 -6.16 -30.63 18.80
CA GLY A 106 -4.76 -30.99 19.06
C GLY A 106 -3.98 -31.26 17.75
N ILE A 107 -4.58 -31.98 16.80
CA ILE A 107 -3.99 -32.20 15.47
C ILE A 107 -3.83 -30.89 14.72
N PHE A 108 -4.89 -30.10 14.62
CA PHE A 108 -4.86 -28.81 13.92
C PHE A 108 -3.79 -27.89 14.51
N LYS A 109 -3.71 -27.78 15.84
CA LYS A 109 -2.71 -26.99 16.55
C LYS A 109 -1.28 -27.44 16.23
N SER A 110 -1.03 -28.74 16.02
CA SER A 110 0.33 -29.24 15.68
C SER A 110 0.78 -28.78 14.29
N HIS A 111 -0.14 -28.79 13.31
CA HIS A 111 0.15 -28.30 11.96
C HIS A 111 0.27 -26.77 11.92
N ALA A 112 -0.59 -26.05 12.65
CA ALA A 112 -0.52 -24.60 12.79
C ALA A 112 0.82 -24.16 13.41
N PHE A 113 1.32 -24.90 14.42
CA PHE A 113 2.62 -24.62 15.02
C PHE A 113 3.78 -24.77 14.02
N LEU A 114 3.76 -25.82 13.19
CA LEU A 114 4.77 -26.01 12.13
C LEU A 114 4.71 -24.89 11.08
N PHE A 115 3.52 -24.45 10.75
CA PHE A 115 3.33 -23.31 9.85
C PHE A 115 3.87 -22.00 10.46
N VAL A 116 3.59 -21.73 11.73
CA VAL A 116 4.15 -20.55 12.43
C VAL A 116 5.69 -20.65 12.46
N LEU A 117 6.26 -21.82 12.72
CA LEU A 117 7.71 -22.03 12.66
C LEU A 117 8.25 -21.71 11.27
N TRP A 118 7.57 -22.14 10.21
CA TRP A 118 7.92 -21.83 8.82
C TRP A 118 7.89 -20.32 8.55
N LEU A 119 6.85 -19.60 9.01
CA LEU A 119 6.77 -18.14 8.91
C LEU A 119 7.90 -17.45 9.67
N LEU A 120 8.27 -17.95 10.84
CA LEU A 120 9.39 -17.39 11.60
C LEU A 120 10.73 -17.57 10.86
N VAL A 121 10.96 -18.72 10.22
CA VAL A 121 12.15 -18.94 9.39
C VAL A 121 12.14 -18.03 8.16
N SER A 122 10.98 -17.77 7.56
CA SER A 122 10.86 -16.86 6.41
C SER A 122 11.21 -15.40 6.74
N LEU A 123 11.25 -15.00 8.03
CA LEU A 123 11.70 -13.67 8.47
C LEU A 123 13.18 -13.37 8.11
N ILE A 124 13.95 -14.38 7.75
CA ILE A 124 15.30 -14.18 7.21
C ILE A 124 15.25 -13.31 5.94
N PHE A 125 14.21 -13.46 5.11
CA PHE A 125 14.06 -12.69 3.88
C PHE A 125 13.92 -11.18 4.13
N PRO A 126 12.95 -10.67 4.92
CA PRO A 126 12.92 -9.24 5.23
C PRO A 126 14.13 -8.74 6.02
N ALA A 127 14.80 -9.61 6.78
CA ALA A 127 16.06 -9.25 7.43
C ALA A 127 17.18 -8.98 6.40
N THR A 128 17.22 -9.69 5.28
CA THR A 128 18.18 -9.40 4.20
C THR A 128 17.90 -8.09 3.49
N LEU A 129 16.62 -7.66 3.39
CA LEU A 129 16.27 -6.37 2.79
C LEU A 129 16.80 -5.17 3.57
N THR A 130 17.08 -5.32 4.88
CA THR A 130 17.67 -4.25 5.69
C THR A 130 19.10 -3.87 5.25
N PHE A 131 19.80 -4.80 4.62
CA PHE A 131 21.13 -4.55 4.04
C PHE A 131 21.06 -3.85 2.69
N LEU A 132 19.91 -3.93 2.01
CA LEU A 132 19.68 -3.32 0.69
C LEU A 132 19.06 -1.92 0.81
N GLY A 133 18.45 -1.58 1.95
CA GLY A 133 17.80 -0.29 2.15
C GLY A 133 16.97 -0.20 3.43
N TYR A 134 16.01 0.72 3.45
CA TYR A 134 15.14 0.98 4.60
C TYR A 134 13.73 0.39 4.38
N PRO A 135 13.50 -0.90 4.66
CA PRO A 135 12.19 -1.51 4.47
C PRO A 135 11.16 -0.92 5.45
N ALA A 136 9.90 -0.91 5.05
CA ALA A 136 8.79 -0.46 5.87
C ALA A 136 8.34 -1.57 6.84
N PHE A 137 9.01 -1.70 8.00
CA PHE A 137 8.73 -2.75 8.99
C PHE A 137 7.26 -2.89 9.40
N PRO A 138 6.47 -1.81 9.62
CA PRO A 138 5.07 -1.96 9.97
C PRO A 138 4.24 -2.63 8.86
N GLN A 139 4.52 -2.33 7.58
CA GLN A 139 3.88 -3.00 6.44
C GLN A 139 4.30 -4.48 6.34
N ILE A 140 5.57 -4.77 6.62
CA ILE A 140 6.06 -6.16 6.69
C ILE A 140 5.32 -6.92 7.79
N ALA A 141 5.18 -6.35 8.98
CA ALA A 141 4.47 -6.97 10.10
C ALA A 141 2.99 -7.24 9.78
N SER A 142 2.29 -6.28 9.15
CA SER A 142 0.90 -6.48 8.70
C SER A 142 0.79 -7.54 7.59
N GLY A 143 1.76 -7.61 6.67
CA GLY A 143 1.86 -8.66 5.66
C GLY A 143 2.04 -10.05 6.28
N TYR A 144 2.89 -10.19 7.30
CA TYR A 144 3.04 -11.45 8.05
C TYR A 144 1.79 -11.83 8.85
N LEU A 145 1.05 -10.84 9.40
CA LEU A 145 -0.26 -11.09 9.99
C LEU A 145 -1.24 -11.65 8.93
N GLY A 146 -1.28 -11.05 7.74
CA GLY A 146 -2.07 -11.53 6.62
C GLY A 146 -1.68 -12.94 6.19
N ALA A 147 -0.38 -13.21 6.06
CA ALA A 147 0.15 -14.53 5.73
C ALA A 147 -0.24 -15.60 6.77
N LEU A 148 -0.19 -15.24 8.06
CA LEU A 148 -0.62 -16.11 9.15
C LEU A 148 -2.12 -16.46 9.01
N LEU A 149 -2.97 -15.47 8.80
CA LEU A 149 -4.41 -15.64 8.69
C LEU A 149 -4.80 -16.47 7.45
N LEU A 150 -4.22 -16.13 6.28
CA LEU A 150 -4.46 -16.85 5.03
C LEU A 150 -3.95 -18.31 5.11
N GLY A 151 -2.77 -18.51 5.67
CA GLY A 151 -2.21 -19.86 5.82
C GLY A 151 -3.01 -20.72 6.80
N LEU A 152 -3.53 -20.16 7.90
CA LEU A 152 -4.44 -20.86 8.81
C LEU A 152 -5.76 -21.20 8.13
N LEU A 153 -6.29 -20.34 7.28
CA LEU A 153 -7.47 -20.63 6.45
C LEU A 153 -7.19 -21.81 5.52
N PHE A 154 -6.11 -21.76 4.73
CA PHE A 154 -5.75 -22.85 3.81
C PHE A 154 -5.43 -24.16 4.53
N LEU A 155 -4.83 -24.06 5.72
CA LEU A 155 -4.62 -25.23 6.59
C LEU A 155 -5.96 -25.83 7.04
N SER A 156 -6.96 -25.01 7.40
CA SER A 156 -8.28 -25.49 7.83
C SER A 156 -9.06 -26.16 6.70
N VAL A 157 -8.90 -25.65 5.46
CA VAL A 157 -9.41 -26.32 4.24
C VAL A 157 -8.72 -27.67 4.04
N GLY A 158 -7.40 -27.71 4.15
CA GLY A 158 -6.63 -28.97 4.09
C GLY A 158 -7.04 -29.95 5.20
N PHE A 159 -7.30 -29.47 6.40
CA PHE A 159 -7.80 -30.28 7.52
C PHE A 159 -9.20 -30.84 7.23
N PHE A 160 -10.10 -30.04 6.66
CA PHE A 160 -11.42 -30.50 6.21
C PHE A 160 -11.30 -31.62 5.19
N THR A 161 -10.51 -31.43 4.12
CA THR A 161 -10.35 -32.44 3.06
C THR A 161 -9.64 -33.70 3.56
N ALA A 162 -8.68 -33.57 4.48
CA ALA A 162 -8.03 -34.71 5.13
C ALA A 162 -9.03 -35.55 5.95
N ASN A 163 -10.00 -34.91 6.60
CA ASN A 163 -11.04 -35.58 7.35
C ASN A 163 -12.18 -36.14 6.48
N ALA A 164 -12.47 -35.51 5.34
CA ALA A 164 -13.50 -35.97 4.40
C ALA A 164 -13.02 -37.12 3.51
N SER A 165 -11.76 -37.16 3.13
CA SER A 165 -11.19 -38.13 2.18
C SER A 165 -10.81 -39.44 2.84
N ARG A 166 -10.82 -40.53 2.03
CA ARG A 166 -10.38 -41.87 2.45
C ARG A 166 -8.90 -42.12 2.17
N THR A 167 -8.33 -41.39 1.22
CA THR A 167 -6.95 -41.54 0.76
C THR A 167 -6.14 -40.28 0.95
N LEU A 168 -4.82 -40.42 1.15
CA LEU A 168 -3.90 -39.27 1.26
C LEU A 168 -3.93 -38.40 0.01
N LEU A 169 -3.89 -39.04 -1.17
CA LEU A 169 -3.91 -38.32 -2.44
C LEU A 169 -5.23 -37.54 -2.66
N GLY A 170 -6.35 -38.15 -2.33
CA GLY A 170 -7.67 -37.48 -2.41
C GLY A 170 -7.79 -36.32 -1.44
N ALA A 171 -7.21 -36.43 -0.24
CA ALA A 171 -7.13 -35.34 0.72
C ALA A 171 -6.31 -34.15 0.19
N PHE A 172 -5.14 -34.44 -0.39
CA PHE A 172 -4.26 -33.44 -0.97
C PHE A 172 -4.89 -32.73 -2.16
N ILE A 173 -5.32 -33.49 -3.18
CA ILE A 173 -5.92 -32.91 -4.39
C ILE A 173 -7.16 -32.10 -4.05
N GLY A 174 -8.05 -32.61 -3.20
CA GLY A 174 -9.25 -31.89 -2.78
C GLY A 174 -8.92 -30.59 -2.05
N GLY A 175 -7.91 -30.60 -1.18
CA GLY A 175 -7.45 -29.42 -0.47
C GLY A 175 -6.85 -28.37 -1.39
N VAL A 176 -6.00 -28.79 -2.32
CA VAL A 176 -5.42 -27.91 -3.32
C VAL A 176 -6.51 -27.28 -4.20
N LEU A 177 -7.44 -28.08 -4.74
CA LEU A 177 -8.52 -27.57 -5.58
C LEU A 177 -9.39 -26.55 -4.84
N LEU A 178 -9.78 -26.81 -3.59
CA LEU A 178 -10.57 -25.87 -2.80
C LEU A 178 -9.80 -24.58 -2.50
N ASN A 179 -8.50 -24.67 -2.17
CA ASN A 179 -7.68 -23.48 -1.96
C ASN A 179 -7.54 -22.67 -3.26
N PHE A 180 -7.39 -23.32 -4.41
CA PHE A 180 -7.38 -22.62 -5.70
C PHE A 180 -8.74 -22.00 -6.02
N VAL A 181 -9.86 -22.61 -5.67
CA VAL A 181 -11.19 -21.99 -5.79
C VAL A 181 -11.24 -20.69 -4.97
N ILE A 182 -10.70 -20.70 -3.73
CA ILE A 182 -10.61 -19.48 -2.90
C ILE A 182 -9.70 -18.44 -3.56
N LEU A 183 -8.54 -18.85 -4.12
CA LEU A 183 -7.65 -17.93 -4.86
C LEU A 183 -8.35 -17.32 -6.08
N PHE A 184 -9.10 -18.12 -6.83
CA PHE A 184 -9.82 -17.64 -8.00
C PHE A 184 -10.98 -16.70 -7.68
N THR A 185 -11.46 -16.61 -6.43
CA THR A 185 -12.43 -15.56 -6.06
C THR A 185 -11.85 -14.15 -6.21
N ALA A 186 -10.54 -13.99 -6.12
CA ALA A 186 -9.86 -12.71 -6.40
C ALA A 186 -9.72 -12.42 -7.90
N VAL A 187 -9.66 -13.47 -8.71
CA VAL A 187 -9.48 -13.38 -10.17
C VAL A 187 -10.82 -13.30 -10.91
N SER A 188 -11.95 -13.42 -10.19
CA SER A 188 -13.30 -13.39 -10.79
C SER A 188 -13.68 -12.05 -11.46
N GLY A 189 -12.82 -11.01 -11.34
CA GLY A 189 -12.87 -9.79 -12.15
C GLY A 189 -12.15 -9.89 -13.50
N VAL A 190 -11.53 -11.04 -13.84
CA VAL A 190 -10.90 -11.25 -15.14
C VAL A 190 -12.00 -11.58 -16.16
N GLU A 191 -12.44 -10.54 -16.88
CA GLU A 191 -13.31 -10.73 -18.05
C GLU A 191 -12.61 -11.67 -19.03
N GLY A 192 -13.25 -12.78 -19.35
CA GLY A 192 -12.74 -13.79 -20.27
C GLY A 192 -12.50 -15.18 -19.66
N LEU A 193 -12.36 -15.30 -18.33
CA LEU A 193 -12.30 -16.59 -17.65
C LEU A 193 -13.62 -16.97 -16.95
N SER A 194 -14.57 -16.04 -16.82
CA SER A 194 -15.91 -16.32 -16.33
C SER A 194 -16.82 -16.72 -17.50
N PRO A 195 -17.22 -18.00 -17.64
CA PRO A 195 -18.16 -18.43 -18.68
C PRO A 195 -19.59 -17.91 -18.45
N VAL A 196 -19.85 -17.24 -17.34
CA VAL A 196 -21.14 -16.68 -16.97
C VAL A 196 -20.94 -15.22 -16.56
N ALA A 197 -21.56 -14.29 -17.31
CA ALA A 197 -21.64 -12.88 -16.94
C ALA A 197 -22.48 -12.75 -15.65
N LEU A 198 -21.83 -12.69 -14.50
CA LEU A 198 -22.49 -12.44 -13.22
C LEU A 198 -22.89 -10.95 -13.11
N PRO A 199 -24.05 -10.64 -12.52
CA PRO A 199 -24.41 -9.25 -12.25
C PRO A 199 -23.31 -8.51 -11.48
N ALA A 200 -23.05 -7.24 -11.83
CA ALA A 200 -21.96 -6.45 -11.25
C ALA A 200 -22.02 -6.34 -9.72
N ASP A 201 -23.22 -6.24 -9.14
CA ASP A 201 -23.41 -6.19 -7.69
C ASP A 201 -22.97 -7.50 -7.01
N PHE A 202 -23.18 -8.64 -7.68
CA PHE A 202 -22.77 -9.94 -7.17
C PHE A 202 -21.24 -10.12 -7.28
N GLN A 203 -20.62 -9.64 -8.37
CA GLN A 203 -19.15 -9.63 -8.52
C GLN A 203 -18.49 -8.77 -7.45
N ASN A 204 -19.01 -7.57 -7.20
CA ASN A 204 -18.52 -6.69 -6.15
C ASN A 204 -18.65 -7.32 -4.75
N GLY A 205 -19.74 -8.04 -4.49
CA GLY A 205 -19.94 -8.78 -3.25
C GLY A 205 -18.88 -9.89 -3.06
N ILE A 206 -18.60 -10.67 -4.10
CA ILE A 206 -17.56 -11.73 -4.05
C ILE A 206 -16.17 -11.11 -3.83
N MET A 207 -15.84 -10.02 -4.52
CA MET A 207 -14.55 -9.33 -4.36
C MET A 207 -14.37 -8.81 -2.94
N THR A 208 -15.38 -8.19 -2.36
CA THR A 208 -15.33 -7.64 -1.00
C THR A 208 -15.09 -8.73 0.04
N LEU A 209 -15.66 -9.92 -0.15
CA LEU A 209 -15.54 -11.06 0.76
C LEU A 209 -14.35 -11.97 0.43
N SER A 210 -13.60 -11.68 -0.63
CA SER A 210 -12.46 -12.50 -1.03
C SER A 210 -11.33 -12.45 0.01
N PRO A 211 -10.88 -13.61 0.55
CA PRO A 211 -9.74 -13.65 1.47
C PRO A 211 -8.44 -13.14 0.84
N VAL A 212 -8.30 -13.23 -0.49
CA VAL A 212 -7.10 -12.76 -1.19
C VAL A 212 -7.05 -11.25 -1.21
N HIS A 213 -8.15 -10.57 -1.51
CA HIS A 213 -8.21 -9.11 -1.43
C HIS A 213 -8.04 -8.60 0.01
N ALA A 214 -8.55 -9.34 1.01
CA ALA A 214 -8.27 -9.05 2.41
C ALA A 214 -6.76 -9.19 2.74
N PHE A 215 -6.09 -10.20 2.18
CA PHE A 215 -4.64 -10.37 2.29
C PHE A 215 -3.88 -9.24 1.59
N GLU A 216 -4.32 -8.80 0.40
CA GLU A 216 -3.74 -7.67 -0.33
C GLU A 216 -3.79 -6.38 0.48
N ARG A 217 -4.91 -6.08 1.14
CA ARG A 217 -5.03 -4.93 2.06
C ARG A 217 -4.05 -5.03 3.21
N LEU A 218 -3.93 -6.22 3.82
CA LEU A 218 -3.03 -6.44 4.95
C LEU A 218 -1.56 -6.23 4.58
N TYR A 219 -1.06 -6.82 3.48
CA TYR A 219 0.34 -6.58 3.10
C TYR A 219 0.57 -5.16 2.57
N GLY A 220 -0.46 -4.48 2.07
CA GLY A 220 -0.41 -3.06 1.75
C GLY A 220 -0.30 -2.15 2.99
N GLY A 221 -0.50 -2.69 4.20
CA GLY A 221 -0.40 -1.94 5.46
C GLY A 221 -1.74 -1.43 6.01
N LEU A 222 -2.87 -1.86 5.44
CA LEU A 222 -4.20 -1.54 5.94
C LEU A 222 -4.79 -2.75 6.68
N ILE A 223 -4.87 -2.66 8.00
CA ILE A 223 -5.47 -3.69 8.85
C ILE A 223 -6.92 -3.31 9.12
N MET A 224 -7.86 -4.01 8.48
CA MET A 224 -9.28 -3.89 8.79
C MET A 224 -9.69 -4.96 9.79
N LEU A 225 -10.35 -4.56 10.87
CA LEU A 225 -10.86 -5.50 11.88
C LEU A 225 -11.85 -6.50 11.25
N SER A 226 -12.65 -6.05 10.29
CA SER A 226 -13.56 -6.88 9.51
C SER A 226 -12.84 -8.01 8.77
N ASP A 227 -11.69 -7.74 8.14
CA ASP A 227 -10.90 -8.73 7.42
C ASP A 227 -10.34 -9.80 8.37
N VAL A 228 -9.79 -9.36 9.51
CA VAL A 228 -9.26 -10.28 10.53
C VAL A 228 -10.36 -11.20 11.05
N ILE A 229 -11.53 -10.65 11.38
CA ILE A 229 -12.68 -11.42 11.85
C ILE A 229 -13.14 -12.39 10.76
N TRP A 230 -13.19 -11.95 9.50
CA TRP A 230 -13.59 -12.79 8.37
C TRP A 230 -12.66 -13.99 8.18
N PHE A 231 -11.34 -13.80 8.24
CA PHE A 231 -10.37 -14.90 8.22
C PHE A 231 -10.58 -15.89 9.37
N VAL A 232 -10.80 -15.39 10.59
CA VAL A 232 -11.03 -16.23 11.77
C VAL A 232 -12.33 -17.03 11.62
N VAL A 233 -13.40 -16.38 11.13
CA VAL A 233 -14.71 -17.04 10.87
C VAL A 233 -14.54 -18.14 9.84
N LEU A 234 -13.92 -17.88 8.70
CA LEU A 234 -13.72 -18.89 7.65
C LEU A 234 -12.85 -20.04 8.14
N THR A 235 -11.75 -19.75 8.84
CA THR A 235 -10.87 -20.78 9.42
C THR A 235 -11.65 -21.67 10.38
N PHE A 236 -12.46 -21.09 11.24
CA PHE A 236 -13.28 -21.83 12.20
C PHE A 236 -14.37 -22.65 11.52
N VAL A 237 -15.01 -22.13 10.47
CA VAL A 237 -16.01 -22.83 9.67
C VAL A 237 -15.41 -24.08 9.01
N PHE A 238 -14.26 -23.94 8.33
CA PHE A 238 -13.62 -25.11 7.71
C PHE A 238 -13.08 -26.11 8.73
N PHE A 239 -12.61 -25.65 9.89
CA PHE A 239 -12.25 -26.53 11.00
C PHE A 239 -13.46 -27.32 11.50
N LEU A 240 -14.62 -26.67 11.71
CA LEU A 240 -15.85 -27.34 12.12
C LEU A 240 -16.34 -28.32 11.06
N LEU A 241 -16.29 -27.96 9.77
CA LEU A 241 -16.61 -28.88 8.67
C LEU A 241 -15.71 -30.10 8.69
N GLY A 242 -14.42 -29.92 8.95
CA GLY A 242 -13.46 -31.01 9.13
C GLY A 242 -13.79 -31.90 10.31
N HIS A 243 -14.14 -31.32 11.45
CA HIS A 243 -14.59 -32.06 12.64
C HIS A 243 -15.87 -32.85 12.37
N MET A 244 -16.83 -32.26 11.66
CA MET A 244 -18.06 -32.92 11.26
C MET A 244 -17.80 -34.10 10.29
N ALA A 245 -16.94 -33.90 9.28
CA ALA A 245 -16.54 -34.96 8.36
C ALA A 245 -15.86 -36.13 9.07
N HIS A 246 -15.17 -35.84 10.18
CA HIS A 246 -14.62 -36.87 11.06
C HIS A 246 -15.74 -37.69 11.78
N ARG A 247 -16.81 -37.03 12.23
CA ARG A 247 -17.94 -37.66 12.95
C ARG A 247 -18.93 -38.42 12.07
N VAL A 248 -19.18 -37.92 10.85
CA VAL A 248 -20.31 -38.36 9.99
C VAL A 248 -20.19 -39.82 9.49
N LYS A 249 -19.05 -40.47 9.62
CA LYS A 249 -18.89 -41.88 9.23
C LYS A 249 -19.63 -42.89 10.15
N GLY A 250 -20.78 -42.49 10.69
CA GLY A 250 -21.63 -43.36 11.53
C GLY A 250 -22.84 -42.65 12.13
N VAL A 251 -23.10 -41.40 11.77
CA VAL A 251 -24.13 -40.60 12.43
C VAL A 251 -25.32 -40.27 11.54
N TYR A 252 -26.52 -40.38 12.12
CA TYR A 252 -27.85 -40.09 11.59
C TYR A 252 -27.94 -38.74 10.84
N PRO A 253 -28.65 -38.70 9.70
CA PRO A 253 -28.86 -37.52 8.86
C PRO A 253 -29.31 -36.23 9.59
N PRO A 254 -30.14 -36.27 10.65
CA PRO A 254 -30.62 -35.05 11.32
C PRO A 254 -29.53 -34.26 12.07
N VAL A 255 -28.48 -34.92 12.55
CA VAL A 255 -27.37 -34.25 13.27
C VAL A 255 -26.50 -33.49 12.27
N ALA A 256 -26.27 -34.09 11.09
CA ALA A 256 -25.53 -33.42 10.01
C ALA A 256 -26.27 -32.16 9.52
N LYS A 257 -27.60 -32.19 9.39
CA LYS A 257 -28.42 -31.04 9.00
C LYS A 257 -28.37 -29.89 10.04
N LYS A 258 -28.47 -30.23 11.34
CA LYS A 258 -28.35 -29.21 12.42
C LYS A 258 -26.98 -28.55 12.44
N ALA A 259 -25.94 -29.34 12.27
CA ALA A 259 -24.57 -28.83 12.26
C ALA A 259 -24.28 -28.01 10.99
N ALA A 260 -24.80 -28.37 9.82
CA ALA A 260 -24.75 -27.55 8.62
C ALA A 260 -25.48 -26.20 8.81
N GLY A 261 -26.63 -26.21 9.51
CA GLY A 261 -27.33 -24.98 9.88
C GLY A 261 -26.50 -24.04 10.78
N VAL A 262 -25.76 -24.61 11.76
CA VAL A 262 -24.86 -23.83 12.61
C VAL A 262 -23.71 -23.20 11.81
N VAL A 263 -23.10 -23.97 10.92
CA VAL A 263 -22.03 -23.49 10.03
C VAL A 263 -22.54 -22.37 9.13
N LEU A 264 -23.71 -22.53 8.53
CA LEU A 264 -24.34 -21.51 7.70
C LEU A 264 -24.66 -20.25 8.52
N GLY A 265 -25.16 -20.40 9.75
CA GLY A 265 -25.42 -19.29 10.66
C GLY A 265 -24.16 -18.49 11.00
N ILE A 266 -23.03 -19.17 11.26
CA ILE A 266 -21.74 -18.53 11.53
C ILE A 266 -21.24 -17.77 10.30
N LEU A 267 -21.38 -18.34 9.10
CA LEU A 267 -21.03 -17.67 7.85
C LEU A 267 -21.86 -16.40 7.62
N VAL A 268 -23.18 -16.47 7.79
CA VAL A 268 -24.08 -15.33 7.64
C VAL A 268 -23.75 -14.23 8.66
N LEU A 269 -23.53 -14.60 9.92
CA LEU A 269 -23.12 -13.64 10.95
C LEU A 269 -21.75 -13.00 10.64
N GLY A 270 -20.81 -13.77 10.12
CA GLY A 270 -19.51 -13.26 9.69
C GLY A 270 -19.64 -12.28 8.52
N MET A 271 -20.48 -12.59 7.53
CA MET A 271 -20.76 -11.70 6.40
C MET A 271 -21.43 -10.40 6.86
N LEU A 272 -22.42 -10.48 7.74
CA LEU A 272 -23.06 -9.30 8.32
C LEU A 272 -22.07 -8.46 9.13
N GLY A 273 -21.25 -9.11 9.97
CA GLY A 273 -20.21 -8.45 10.76
C GLY A 273 -19.19 -7.71 9.90
N HIS A 274 -18.83 -8.24 8.75
CA HIS A 274 -17.92 -7.59 7.80
C HIS A 274 -18.45 -6.24 7.31
N GLY A 275 -19.76 -6.10 7.10
CA GLY A 275 -20.38 -4.85 6.65
C GLY A 275 -20.53 -3.78 7.74
N PHE A 276 -20.54 -4.18 9.03
CA PHE A 276 -20.84 -3.27 10.15
C PHE A 276 -19.62 -2.78 10.94
N LEU A 277 -18.41 -3.26 10.65
CA LEU A 277 -17.20 -2.92 11.42
C LEU A 277 -16.20 -2.09 10.60
N PRO A 278 -16.37 -0.75 10.55
CA PRO A 278 -15.53 0.11 9.72
C PRO A 278 -14.16 0.47 10.34
N GLN A 279 -13.76 -0.18 11.46
CA GLN A 279 -12.50 0.15 12.13
C GLN A 279 -11.30 -0.35 11.31
N SER A 280 -10.47 0.59 10.87
CA SER A 280 -9.23 0.33 10.15
C SER A 280 -8.03 0.91 10.91
N LEU A 281 -6.94 0.16 10.95
CA LEU A 281 -5.64 0.59 11.44
C LEU A 281 -4.69 0.70 10.25
N ASP A 282 -4.26 1.93 9.96
CA ASP A 282 -3.24 2.20 8.96
C ASP A 282 -1.86 2.15 9.63
N VAL A 283 -1.03 1.20 9.23
CA VAL A 283 0.34 1.01 9.71
C VAL A 283 1.39 1.41 8.68
N THR A 284 0.97 2.09 7.60
CA THR A 284 1.93 2.60 6.61
C THR A 284 2.81 3.70 7.21
N LYS A 285 4.06 3.77 6.74
CA LYS A 285 5.07 4.72 7.27
C LYS A 285 4.64 6.19 7.13
N GLN A 286 3.77 6.49 6.16
CA GLN A 286 3.32 7.83 5.81
C GLN A 286 1.82 8.06 6.07
N GLY A 287 1.12 7.10 6.69
CA GLY A 287 -0.33 7.19 6.89
C GLY A 287 -1.12 7.25 5.59
N THR A 288 -0.70 6.49 4.58
CA THR A 288 -1.17 6.57 3.18
C THR A 288 -2.69 6.41 3.02
N PHE A 289 -3.34 5.75 3.98
CA PHE A 289 -4.79 5.51 3.97
C PHE A 289 -5.58 6.48 4.85
N LYS A 290 -4.89 7.34 5.62
CA LYS A 290 -5.56 8.30 6.53
C LYS A 290 -5.19 9.71 6.14
N PRO A 291 -6.19 10.60 5.96
CA PRO A 291 -5.92 12.01 5.76
C PRO A 291 -5.16 12.60 6.94
N SER A 292 -4.15 13.42 6.66
CA SER A 292 -3.38 14.11 7.70
C SER A 292 -4.28 15.11 8.46
N PRO A 293 -3.98 15.43 9.73
CA PRO A 293 -4.78 16.37 10.51
C PRO A 293 -4.94 17.74 9.83
N HIS A 294 -3.96 18.18 9.07
CA HIS A 294 -3.96 19.48 8.35
C HIS A 294 -5.00 19.54 7.23
N VAL A 295 -5.33 18.41 6.63
CA VAL A 295 -6.35 18.30 5.57
C VAL A 295 -7.71 18.83 6.03
N TYR A 296 -8.08 18.52 7.26
CA TYR A 296 -9.37 18.94 7.80
C TYR A 296 -9.46 20.46 7.98
N GLY A 297 -8.37 21.11 8.40
CA GLY A 297 -8.28 22.57 8.47
C GLY A 297 -8.48 23.22 7.10
N ILE A 298 -7.87 22.67 6.05
CA ILE A 298 -8.05 23.18 4.68
C ILE A 298 -9.50 23.07 4.22
N ILE A 299 -10.17 21.95 4.54
CA ILE A 299 -11.58 21.71 4.16
C ILE A 299 -12.53 22.61 4.95
N GLU A 300 -12.28 22.82 6.23
CA GLU A 300 -13.10 23.70 7.07
C GLU A 300 -13.04 25.15 6.63
N ASP A 301 -11.89 25.60 6.15
CA ASP A 301 -11.65 26.96 5.64
C ASP A 301 -12.35 27.25 4.31
N ILE A 302 -12.93 26.26 3.62
CA ILE A 302 -13.64 26.47 2.37
C ILE A 302 -15.04 27.05 2.69
N PRO A 303 -15.43 28.18 2.06
CA PRO A 303 -16.64 28.89 2.39
C PRO A 303 -17.93 28.19 1.91
N THR A 304 -17.81 27.09 1.16
CA THR A 304 -18.95 26.32 0.65
C THR A 304 -19.37 25.21 1.61
N GLU A 305 -20.67 24.97 1.71
CA GLU A 305 -21.21 23.95 2.61
C GLU A 305 -20.99 22.52 2.11
N LYS A 306 -20.85 22.32 0.79
CA LYS A 306 -20.77 20.99 0.18
C LYS A 306 -19.70 20.91 -0.89
N ILE A 307 -18.86 19.87 -0.78
CA ILE A 307 -17.85 19.49 -1.77
C ILE A 307 -18.23 18.09 -2.28
N ASN A 308 -18.60 17.99 -3.53
CA ASN A 308 -18.90 16.72 -4.17
C ASN A 308 -17.62 16.17 -4.81
N ILE A 309 -17.16 15.01 -4.35
CA ILE A 309 -16.04 14.30 -4.91
C ILE A 309 -16.56 13.09 -5.66
N THR A 310 -16.34 13.04 -6.97
CA THR A 310 -16.66 11.86 -7.78
C THR A 310 -15.36 11.14 -8.11
N PHE A 311 -15.24 9.93 -7.63
CA PHE A 311 -14.07 9.08 -7.89
C PHE A 311 -14.40 8.08 -8.99
N PHE A 312 -13.67 8.18 -10.09
CA PHE A 312 -13.77 7.26 -11.23
C PHE A 312 -12.70 6.19 -11.08
N TYR A 313 -13.12 4.94 -10.86
CA TYR A 313 -12.21 3.84 -10.63
C TYR A 313 -12.71 2.57 -11.32
N SER A 314 -11.99 2.13 -12.36
CA SER A 314 -12.27 0.90 -13.10
C SER A 314 -11.85 -0.34 -12.32
N SER A 315 -12.54 -0.63 -11.22
CA SER A 315 -12.22 -1.74 -10.32
C SER A 315 -12.40 -3.11 -10.96
N GLY A 316 -13.41 -3.25 -11.82
CA GLY A 316 -13.75 -4.48 -12.55
C GLY A 316 -12.91 -4.74 -13.80
N ASN A 317 -12.04 -3.83 -14.22
CA ASN A 317 -11.24 -4.01 -15.43
C ASN A 317 -10.01 -4.90 -15.16
N SER A 318 -9.99 -6.08 -15.79
CA SER A 318 -8.90 -7.06 -15.67
C SER A 318 -7.57 -6.58 -16.24
N SER A 319 -7.61 -5.69 -17.23
CA SER A 319 -6.41 -5.17 -17.91
C SER A 319 -5.73 -4.04 -17.12
N MET A 320 -6.33 -3.55 -16.03
CA MET A 320 -5.67 -2.62 -15.12
C MET A 320 -4.51 -3.31 -14.39
N SER A 321 -3.31 -2.72 -14.45
CA SER A 321 -2.14 -3.28 -13.75
C SER A 321 -2.41 -3.42 -12.24
N SER A 322 -1.80 -4.42 -11.61
CA SER A 322 -1.97 -4.69 -10.16
C SER A 322 -1.58 -3.47 -9.31
N SER A 323 -0.50 -2.78 -9.67
CA SER A 323 -0.04 -1.57 -8.98
C SER A 323 -1.03 -0.41 -9.11
N LEU A 324 -1.60 -0.19 -10.30
CA LEU A 324 -2.60 0.86 -10.49
C LEU A 324 -3.91 0.54 -9.77
N ARG A 325 -4.29 -0.73 -9.73
CA ARG A 325 -5.45 -1.23 -8.96
C ARG A 325 -5.26 -1.04 -7.47
N SER A 326 -4.08 -1.37 -6.94
CA SER A 326 -3.72 -1.14 -5.53
C SER A 326 -3.78 0.34 -5.19
N PHE A 327 -3.26 1.21 -6.04
CA PHE A 327 -3.35 2.66 -5.87
C PHE A 327 -4.80 3.15 -5.90
N GLY A 328 -5.64 2.63 -6.81
CA GLY A 328 -7.06 2.95 -6.86
C GLY A 328 -7.80 2.55 -5.57
N GLN A 329 -7.52 1.38 -5.02
CA GLN A 329 -8.08 0.95 -3.74
C GLN A 329 -7.60 1.82 -2.57
N GLN A 330 -6.32 2.16 -2.52
CA GLN A 330 -5.78 3.07 -1.51
C GLN A 330 -6.47 4.43 -1.57
N THR A 331 -6.62 4.98 -2.78
CA THR A 331 -7.33 6.24 -3.01
C THR A 331 -8.79 6.17 -2.55
N LEU A 332 -9.47 5.07 -2.85
CA LEU A 332 -10.86 4.85 -2.41
C LEU A 332 -10.97 4.90 -0.89
N TYR A 333 -10.12 4.17 -0.17
CA TYR A 333 -10.14 4.15 1.30
C TYR A 333 -9.80 5.52 1.90
N TYR A 334 -8.83 6.22 1.31
CA TYR A 334 -8.50 7.59 1.72
C TYR A 334 -9.70 8.54 1.57
N LEU A 335 -10.36 8.52 0.40
CA LEU A 335 -11.54 9.36 0.14
C LEU A 335 -12.74 8.99 1.02
N GLN A 336 -12.94 7.70 1.30
CA GLN A 336 -13.96 7.24 2.25
C GLN A 336 -13.68 7.74 3.67
N ALA A 337 -12.43 7.62 4.14
CA ALA A 337 -12.02 8.13 5.45
C ALA A 337 -12.22 9.65 5.56
N LEU A 338 -11.92 10.38 4.48
CA LEU A 338 -12.11 11.82 4.38
C LEU A 338 -13.60 12.21 4.43
N ALA A 339 -14.43 11.51 3.67
CA ALA A 339 -15.88 11.75 3.64
C ALA A 339 -16.57 11.37 4.96
N HIS A 340 -16.09 10.31 5.64
CA HIS A 340 -16.67 9.89 6.92
C HIS A 340 -16.41 10.91 8.03
N LYS A 341 -15.28 11.61 8.01
CA LYS A 341 -14.88 12.54 9.07
C LYS A 341 -15.33 13.99 8.81
N SER A 342 -15.60 14.35 7.56
CA SER A 342 -16.04 15.70 7.19
C SER A 342 -17.47 15.70 6.63
N ASN A 343 -18.38 16.42 7.30
CA ASN A 343 -19.76 16.59 6.83
C ASN A 343 -19.88 17.42 5.55
N LYS A 344 -18.82 18.12 5.14
CA LYS A 344 -18.79 18.92 3.91
C LYS A 344 -18.54 18.08 2.66
N ILE A 345 -17.98 16.87 2.79
CA ILE A 345 -17.58 16.04 1.66
C ILE A 345 -18.61 14.97 1.36
N HIS A 346 -19.09 14.97 0.13
CA HIS A 346 -19.95 13.93 -0.42
C HIS A 346 -19.18 13.12 -1.47
N LEU A 347 -18.85 11.87 -1.14
CA LEU A 347 -18.15 10.96 -2.04
C LEU A 347 -19.13 10.15 -2.87
N LYS A 348 -18.94 10.17 -4.19
CA LYS A 348 -19.60 9.29 -5.16
C LYS A 348 -18.53 8.48 -5.88
N VAL A 349 -18.69 7.17 -5.94
CA VAL A 349 -17.79 6.28 -6.67
C VAL A 349 -18.49 5.77 -7.92
N ILE A 350 -17.85 5.89 -9.07
CA ILE A 350 -18.37 5.43 -10.35
C ILE A 350 -17.31 4.51 -10.96
N ASP A 351 -17.72 3.30 -11.31
CA ASP A 351 -16.89 2.38 -12.08
C ASP A 351 -17.21 2.51 -13.58
N PRO A 352 -16.29 3.07 -14.39
CA PRO A 352 -16.48 3.22 -15.83
C PRO A 352 -16.47 1.90 -16.61
N SER A 353 -15.94 0.82 -16.03
CA SER A 353 -15.86 -0.48 -16.70
C SER A 353 -17.15 -1.28 -16.67
N VAL A 354 -18.08 -0.93 -15.77
CA VAL A 354 -19.32 -1.71 -15.54
C VAL A 354 -20.39 -1.43 -16.61
N LYS A 355 -20.50 -0.17 -17.06
CA LYS A 355 -21.50 0.25 -18.05
C LYS A 355 -20.93 1.29 -19.02
N PRO A 356 -21.27 1.23 -20.33
CA PRO A 356 -20.85 2.25 -21.28
C PRO A 356 -21.28 3.67 -20.91
N GLU A 357 -22.43 3.82 -20.23
CA GLU A 357 -22.93 5.11 -19.73
C GLU A 357 -21.96 5.72 -18.70
N ASN A 358 -21.36 4.90 -17.83
CA ASN A 358 -20.41 5.34 -16.83
C ASN A 358 -19.10 5.82 -17.47
N GLU A 359 -18.67 5.17 -18.55
CA GLU A 359 -17.50 5.61 -19.32
C GLU A 359 -17.77 6.96 -19.98
N LEU A 360 -18.97 7.15 -20.53
CA LEU A 360 -19.37 8.43 -21.10
C LEU A 360 -19.37 9.54 -20.02
N ILE A 361 -19.89 9.26 -18.84
CA ILE A 361 -19.87 10.20 -17.71
C ILE A 361 -18.41 10.53 -17.33
N ALA A 362 -17.52 9.55 -17.27
CA ALA A 362 -16.10 9.79 -16.96
C ALA A 362 -15.48 10.75 -18.00
N ARG A 363 -15.72 10.52 -19.27
CA ARG A 363 -15.21 11.39 -20.36
C ARG A 363 -15.81 12.79 -20.31
N GLN A 364 -17.11 12.94 -19.99
CA GLN A 364 -17.75 14.24 -19.84
C GLN A 364 -17.13 15.06 -18.69
N HIS A 365 -16.64 14.40 -17.64
CA HIS A 365 -15.91 15.04 -16.55
C HIS A 365 -14.40 15.19 -16.83
N GLY A 366 -13.96 15.01 -18.08
CA GLY A 366 -12.57 15.21 -18.48
C GLY A 366 -11.60 14.14 -17.99
N MET A 367 -12.10 12.93 -17.64
CA MET A 367 -11.23 11.84 -17.23
C MET A 367 -10.52 11.22 -18.44
N GLU A 368 -9.22 11.02 -18.30
CA GLU A 368 -8.36 10.39 -19.29
C GLU A 368 -8.15 8.91 -18.97
N PRO A 369 -8.27 8.01 -19.96
CA PRO A 369 -8.05 6.59 -19.71
C PRO A 369 -6.55 6.25 -19.64
N HIS A 370 -6.21 5.36 -18.74
CA HIS A 370 -4.96 4.60 -18.80
C HIS A 370 -5.14 3.51 -19.86
N VAL A 371 -4.33 3.55 -20.91
CA VAL A 371 -4.36 2.58 -22.00
C VAL A 371 -3.35 1.48 -21.73
N SER A 372 -3.81 0.24 -21.60
CA SER A 372 -2.96 -0.93 -21.43
C SER A 372 -2.40 -1.41 -22.78
N PRO A 373 -1.34 -2.25 -22.82
CA PRO A 373 -0.75 -2.75 -24.06
C PRO A 373 -1.73 -3.50 -24.97
N ASP A 374 -2.80 -4.07 -24.41
CA ASP A 374 -3.91 -4.74 -25.11
C ASP A 374 -4.98 -3.77 -25.66
N SER A 375 -4.70 -2.45 -25.62
CA SER A 375 -5.62 -1.38 -26.02
C SER A 375 -6.87 -1.25 -25.16
N SER A 376 -6.96 -1.96 -24.03
CA SER A 376 -8.03 -1.77 -23.06
C SER A 376 -7.87 -0.45 -22.32
N ARG A 377 -9.00 0.16 -21.96
CA ARG A 377 -9.07 1.46 -21.28
C ARG A 377 -9.51 1.26 -19.84
N SER A 378 -8.73 1.78 -18.92
CA SER A 378 -9.09 1.85 -17.51
C SER A 378 -9.02 3.28 -17.02
N TYR A 379 -9.92 3.66 -16.12
CA TYR A 379 -10.01 5.01 -15.59
C TYR A 379 -9.65 5.00 -14.11
N LEU A 380 -8.81 5.94 -13.72
CA LEU A 380 -8.48 6.22 -12.33
C LEU A 380 -8.30 7.73 -12.18
N GLY A 381 -9.32 8.42 -11.70
CA GLY A 381 -9.33 9.87 -11.61
C GLY A 381 -10.32 10.39 -10.59
N VAL A 382 -10.15 11.64 -10.18
CA VAL A 382 -11.00 12.31 -9.20
C VAL A 382 -11.54 13.60 -9.80
N HIS A 383 -12.84 13.79 -9.73
CA HIS A 383 -13.52 15.04 -10.07
C HIS A 383 -14.08 15.66 -8.81
N ILE A 384 -13.83 16.95 -8.61
CA ILE A 384 -14.21 17.70 -7.42
C ILE A 384 -15.05 18.89 -7.85
N GLN A 385 -16.24 19.01 -7.27
CA GLN A 385 -17.18 20.09 -7.56
C GLN A 385 -17.63 20.77 -6.27
N SER A 386 -17.65 22.10 -6.27
CA SER A 386 -18.17 22.92 -5.18
C SER A 386 -18.96 24.10 -5.77
N GLY A 387 -20.29 24.01 -5.68
CA GLY A 387 -21.18 24.97 -6.36
C GLY A 387 -21.03 24.89 -7.89
N GLN A 388 -20.65 26.00 -8.52
CA GLN A 388 -20.41 26.10 -9.96
C GLN A 388 -18.94 25.86 -10.36
N LYS A 389 -18.03 25.75 -9.37
CA LYS A 389 -16.62 25.50 -9.62
C LYS A 389 -16.35 24.01 -9.65
N GLU A 390 -15.58 23.59 -10.63
CA GLU A 390 -15.15 22.20 -10.79
C GLU A 390 -13.66 22.12 -11.10
N VAL A 391 -13.03 21.08 -10.59
CA VAL A 391 -11.61 20.77 -10.82
C VAL A 391 -11.47 19.26 -10.92
N GLY A 392 -10.68 18.78 -11.88
CA GLY A 392 -10.47 17.37 -12.11
C GLY A 392 -8.99 16.97 -12.01
N MET A 393 -8.75 15.80 -11.46
CA MET A 393 -7.49 15.05 -11.61
C MET A 393 -7.78 13.96 -12.64
N SER A 394 -7.54 14.26 -13.93
CA SER A 394 -8.03 13.48 -15.07
C SER A 394 -7.51 12.04 -15.09
N ALA A 395 -6.24 11.84 -14.68
CA ALA A 395 -5.63 10.53 -14.50
C ALA A 395 -4.64 10.55 -13.33
N LEU A 396 -4.86 9.68 -12.35
CA LEU A 396 -3.93 9.49 -11.25
C LEU A 396 -2.74 8.64 -11.71
N GLN A 397 -1.53 9.17 -11.58
CA GLN A 397 -0.31 8.52 -12.02
C GLN A 397 0.39 7.81 -10.86
N LEU A 398 0.84 6.57 -11.05
CA LEU A 398 1.61 5.80 -10.06
C LEU A 398 2.85 6.53 -9.56
N ARG A 399 3.55 7.26 -10.44
CA ARG A 399 4.73 8.05 -10.07
C ARG A 399 4.43 9.11 -9.00
N ARG A 400 3.19 9.58 -8.93
CA ARG A 400 2.72 10.62 -8.00
C ARG A 400 1.87 10.07 -6.86
N GLN A 401 1.82 8.75 -6.66
CA GLN A 401 1.03 8.12 -5.60
C GLN A 401 1.32 8.72 -4.22
N HIS A 402 2.58 8.97 -3.89
CA HIS A 402 3.00 9.57 -2.63
C HIS A 402 2.62 11.05 -2.47
N MET A 403 2.26 11.73 -3.57
CA MET A 403 1.80 13.13 -3.59
C MET A 403 0.28 13.26 -3.67
N PHE A 404 -0.47 12.15 -3.65
CA PHE A 404 -1.92 12.15 -3.86
C PHE A 404 -2.66 13.10 -2.89
N GLU A 405 -2.34 13.06 -1.60
CA GLU A 405 -2.94 13.96 -0.61
C GLU A 405 -2.67 15.43 -0.94
N PHE A 406 -1.44 15.76 -1.28
CA PHE A 406 -1.04 17.10 -1.68
C PHE A 406 -1.78 17.56 -2.95
N ASP A 407 -1.82 16.71 -3.98
CA ASP A 407 -2.50 17.03 -5.23
C ASP A 407 -4.01 17.21 -5.02
N LEU A 408 -4.65 16.36 -4.21
CA LEU A 408 -6.06 16.46 -3.86
C LEU A 408 -6.36 17.77 -3.11
N MET A 409 -5.54 18.09 -2.08
CA MET A 409 -5.75 19.28 -1.28
C MET A 409 -5.49 20.57 -2.07
N ASN A 410 -4.52 20.59 -2.96
CA ASN A 410 -4.33 21.73 -3.87
C ASN A 410 -5.54 21.94 -4.80
N ASN A 411 -6.10 20.87 -5.34
CA ASN A 411 -7.30 20.98 -6.17
C ASN A 411 -8.51 21.45 -5.36
N ILE A 412 -8.67 20.98 -4.12
CA ILE A 412 -9.71 21.47 -3.21
C ILE A 412 -9.49 22.95 -2.84
N ALA A 413 -8.25 23.34 -2.54
CA ALA A 413 -7.90 24.74 -2.21
C ALA A 413 -8.16 25.71 -3.40
N ARG A 414 -8.00 25.25 -4.64
CA ARG A 414 -8.35 26.03 -5.84
C ARG A 414 -9.82 26.41 -5.93
N LEU A 415 -10.72 25.63 -5.34
CA LEU A 415 -12.14 25.98 -5.28
C LEU A 415 -12.40 27.21 -4.40
N ARG A 416 -11.47 27.55 -3.51
CA ARG A 416 -11.53 28.73 -2.64
C ARG A 416 -11.29 30.05 -3.39
N HIS A 417 -10.44 30.02 -4.40
CA HIS A 417 -10.01 31.22 -5.13
C HIS A 417 -10.67 31.30 -6.51
N ASP A 418 -11.08 32.50 -6.92
CA ASP A 418 -11.61 32.72 -8.28
C ASP A 418 -10.51 32.73 -9.34
N LYS A 419 -9.28 33.01 -8.92
CA LYS A 419 -8.09 33.01 -9.78
C LYS A 419 -6.97 32.22 -9.09
N ALA A 420 -6.23 31.45 -9.87
CA ALA A 420 -5.06 30.76 -9.38
C ALA A 420 -4.07 31.75 -8.75
N PRO A 421 -3.51 31.47 -7.56
CA PRO A 421 -2.52 32.33 -6.94
C PRO A 421 -1.32 32.56 -7.87
N ARG A 422 -0.75 33.76 -7.83
CA ARG A 422 0.33 34.18 -8.73
C ARG A 422 1.68 34.03 -8.05
N ILE A 423 2.55 33.25 -8.64
CA ILE A 423 3.94 33.06 -8.21
C ILE A 423 4.86 33.72 -9.23
N VAL A 424 5.76 34.57 -8.77
CA VAL A 424 6.83 35.13 -9.59
C VAL A 424 8.12 34.40 -9.27
N VAL A 425 8.77 33.83 -10.27
CA VAL A 425 10.10 33.25 -10.13
C VAL A 425 11.13 34.23 -10.66
N LEU A 426 11.89 34.80 -9.75
CA LEU A 426 12.99 35.73 -10.06
C LEU A 426 14.29 34.93 -10.17
N THR A 427 14.92 34.97 -11.33
CA THR A 427 16.13 34.19 -11.59
C THR A 427 17.12 34.95 -12.49
N GLY A 428 18.40 34.72 -12.29
CA GLY A 428 19.46 35.16 -13.18
C GLY A 428 19.77 34.16 -14.32
N LEU A 429 19.15 32.98 -14.26
CA LEU A 429 19.38 31.93 -15.25
C LEU A 429 18.55 32.15 -16.51
N ASN A 430 19.07 31.69 -17.66
CA ASN A 430 18.30 31.69 -18.91
C ASN A 430 17.28 30.56 -18.95
N MET A 431 16.03 30.88 -18.65
CA MET A 431 14.92 29.92 -18.63
C MET A 431 14.26 29.72 -20.02
N SER A 432 14.80 30.31 -21.08
CA SER A 432 14.32 30.11 -22.44
C SER A 432 14.67 28.71 -22.98
N ASP A 433 15.74 28.10 -22.45
CA ASP A 433 16.13 26.74 -22.76
C ASP A 433 15.35 25.77 -21.84
N GLU A 434 14.55 24.89 -22.44
CA GLU A 434 13.73 23.90 -21.74
C GLU A 434 14.57 22.94 -20.87
N LYS A 435 15.81 22.66 -21.29
CA LYS A 435 16.76 21.83 -20.54
C LYS A 435 17.31 22.47 -19.27
N GLN A 436 17.25 23.80 -19.17
CA GLN A 436 17.71 24.55 -18.01
C GLN A 436 16.58 24.90 -17.05
N ARG A 437 15.33 24.60 -17.41
CA ARG A 437 14.18 24.81 -16.52
C ARG A 437 14.22 23.82 -15.39
N PRO A 438 14.20 24.28 -14.13
CA PRO A 438 14.15 23.35 -13.00
C PRO A 438 12.80 22.61 -12.98
N PRO A 439 12.79 21.30 -12.70
CA PRO A 439 11.59 20.48 -12.74
C PRO A 439 10.46 20.96 -11.81
N PHE A 440 10.79 21.69 -10.74
CA PHE A 440 9.77 22.23 -9.83
C PHE A 440 8.84 23.25 -10.50
N LEU A 441 9.27 23.96 -11.54
CA LEU A 441 8.40 24.89 -12.27
C LEU A 441 7.26 24.15 -13.00
N GLU A 442 7.56 23.01 -13.59
CA GLU A 442 6.54 22.16 -14.22
C GLU A 442 5.54 21.62 -13.20
N MET A 443 6.01 21.34 -11.98
CA MET A 443 5.16 20.88 -10.88
C MET A 443 4.24 22.00 -10.34
N LEU A 444 4.66 23.27 -10.40
CA LEU A 444 3.86 24.41 -9.94
C LEU A 444 2.84 24.90 -10.97
N THR A 445 3.16 24.83 -12.25
CA THR A 445 2.33 25.37 -13.35
C THR A 445 0.89 24.84 -13.37
N PRO A 446 0.57 23.57 -13.03
CA PRO A 446 -0.80 23.09 -12.98
C PRO A 446 -1.66 23.75 -11.89
N TYR A 447 -1.05 24.27 -10.84
CA TYR A 447 -1.74 24.78 -9.63
C TYR A 447 -1.70 26.29 -9.49
N TYR A 448 -0.65 26.94 -10.03
CA TYR A 448 -0.36 28.36 -9.85
C TYR A 448 -0.13 29.04 -11.19
N ARG A 449 -0.43 30.33 -11.24
CA ARG A 449 0.04 31.16 -12.35
C ARG A 449 1.50 31.51 -12.11
N VAL A 450 2.41 30.87 -12.84
CA VAL A 450 3.86 31.05 -12.70
C VAL A 450 4.37 32.01 -13.75
N ASP A 451 4.87 33.16 -13.33
CA ASP A 451 5.53 34.15 -14.18
C ASP A 451 7.05 34.11 -13.89
N VAL A 452 7.86 33.78 -14.89
CA VAL A 452 9.32 33.75 -14.75
C VAL A 452 9.89 35.10 -15.18
N MET A 453 10.65 35.71 -14.30
CA MET A 453 11.32 37.00 -14.53
C MET A 453 12.84 36.84 -14.53
N ASN A 454 13.47 37.36 -15.56
CA ASN A 454 14.92 37.38 -15.67
C ASN A 454 15.52 38.63 -14.98
N HIS A 455 16.81 38.58 -14.70
CA HIS A 455 17.59 39.63 -14.06
C HIS A 455 17.50 41.03 -14.70
N THR A 456 17.06 41.10 -15.96
CA THR A 456 16.90 42.38 -16.69
C THR A 456 15.60 43.13 -16.36
N ASN A 457 14.58 42.43 -15.84
CA ASN A 457 13.30 43.02 -15.50
C ASN A 457 13.26 43.45 -14.03
N ALA A 458 13.37 44.76 -13.80
CA ALA A 458 13.44 45.35 -12.46
C ALA A 458 12.08 45.57 -11.76
N LEU A 459 10.96 45.12 -12.33
CA LEU A 459 9.63 45.37 -11.78
C LEU A 459 8.97 44.08 -11.33
N ILE A 460 8.96 43.83 -10.02
CA ILE A 460 8.13 42.79 -9.41
C ILE A 460 6.70 43.32 -9.34
N PRO A 461 5.71 42.68 -9.95
CA PRO A 461 4.31 43.13 -9.92
C PRO A 461 3.77 43.22 -8.48
N ASP A 462 2.96 44.22 -8.17
CA ASP A 462 2.47 44.47 -6.79
C ASP A 462 1.46 43.41 -6.31
N LYS A 463 0.86 42.66 -7.21
CA LYS A 463 -0.19 41.66 -6.89
C LYS A 463 0.36 40.25 -7.10
N ASN A 464 1.30 39.83 -6.27
CA ASN A 464 1.82 38.48 -6.23
C ASN A 464 1.56 37.86 -4.87
N ASP A 465 1.32 36.57 -4.84
CA ASP A 465 1.14 35.81 -3.60
C ASP A 465 2.47 35.34 -3.04
N LEU A 466 3.47 35.10 -3.93
CA LEU A 466 4.82 34.66 -3.57
C LEU A 466 5.81 35.04 -4.64
N VAL A 467 7.01 35.43 -4.23
CA VAL A 467 8.20 35.54 -5.08
C VAL A 467 9.19 34.44 -4.72
N ILE A 468 9.61 33.64 -5.69
CA ILE A 468 10.67 32.63 -5.51
C ILE A 468 11.94 33.15 -6.15
N VAL A 469 12.99 33.31 -5.36
CA VAL A 469 14.33 33.65 -5.85
C VAL A 469 15.11 32.36 -6.08
N TYR A 470 15.44 32.08 -7.34
CA TYR A 470 16.15 30.86 -7.75
C TYR A 470 17.44 31.23 -8.48
N GLY A 471 18.59 30.72 -7.99
CA GLY A 471 19.89 31.09 -8.55
C GLY A 471 20.19 32.58 -8.43
N GLY A 472 19.97 33.13 -7.25
CA GLY A 472 20.02 34.57 -6.95
C GLY A 472 21.36 35.25 -7.18
N PHE A 473 22.47 34.51 -7.26
CA PHE A 473 23.83 35.03 -7.50
C PHE A 473 24.02 35.71 -8.87
N MET A 474 23.07 35.57 -9.79
CA MET A 474 23.09 36.21 -11.11
C MET A 474 22.13 37.40 -11.20
N LEU A 475 21.54 37.84 -10.11
CA LEU A 475 20.64 38.98 -10.11
C LEU A 475 21.45 40.30 -10.13
N GLY A 476 21.08 41.21 -11.01
CA GLY A 476 21.64 42.54 -11.04
C GLY A 476 21.04 43.44 -9.97
N GLU A 477 21.75 44.56 -9.63
CA GLU A 477 21.35 45.52 -8.58
C GLU A 477 19.89 45.99 -8.68
N LYS A 478 19.36 46.22 -9.89
CA LYS A 478 17.97 46.65 -10.08
C LYS A 478 16.97 45.60 -9.62
N ALA A 479 17.27 44.32 -9.86
CA ALA A 479 16.40 43.21 -9.43
C ALA A 479 16.49 43.01 -7.91
N ILE A 480 17.68 43.15 -7.33
CA ILE A 480 17.91 43.09 -5.88
C ILE A 480 17.18 44.25 -5.17
N TYR A 481 17.29 45.47 -5.70
CA TYR A 481 16.56 46.61 -5.18
C TYR A 481 15.02 46.42 -5.26
N ALA A 482 14.52 45.93 -6.39
CA ALA A 482 13.09 45.65 -6.53
C ALA A 482 12.60 44.56 -5.55
N LEU A 483 13.46 43.56 -5.27
CA LEU A 483 13.19 42.50 -4.30
C LEU A 483 13.19 43.06 -2.86
N ASP A 484 14.16 43.91 -2.50
CA ASP A 484 14.20 44.61 -1.21
C ASP A 484 12.93 45.44 -0.98
N GLN A 485 12.54 46.26 -1.96
CA GLN A 485 11.31 47.05 -1.90
C GLN A 485 10.06 46.21 -1.79
N TYR A 486 10.04 45.03 -2.43
CA TYR A 486 8.91 44.06 -2.31
C TYR A 486 8.83 43.49 -0.88
N ILE A 487 9.98 43.12 -0.28
CA ILE A 487 10.05 42.62 1.10
C ILE A 487 9.60 43.69 2.09
N GLN A 488 10.08 44.91 1.95
CA GLN A 488 9.75 46.04 2.84
C GLN A 488 8.23 46.35 2.80
N ARG A 489 7.54 46.10 1.69
CA ARG A 489 6.10 46.22 1.55
C ARG A 489 5.32 45.04 2.13
N GLY A 490 6.01 44.10 2.80
CA GLY A 490 5.40 42.90 3.39
C GLY A 490 5.19 41.74 2.40
N GLY A 491 5.88 41.77 1.26
CA GLY A 491 5.85 40.72 0.27
C GLY A 491 6.45 39.40 0.78
N ARG A 492 5.90 38.27 0.37
CA ARG A 492 6.41 36.96 0.75
C ARG A 492 7.46 36.50 -0.23
N VAL A 493 8.63 36.08 0.28
CA VAL A 493 9.76 35.63 -0.55
C VAL A 493 10.23 34.26 -0.07
N LEU A 494 10.45 33.37 -1.02
CA LEU A 494 11.12 32.07 -0.81
C LEU A 494 12.50 32.15 -1.51
N PHE A 495 13.57 32.08 -0.74
CA PHE A 495 14.92 32.03 -1.27
C PHE A 495 15.36 30.58 -1.46
N LEU A 496 15.65 30.18 -2.71
CA LEU A 496 16.28 28.92 -3.08
C LEU A 496 17.71 29.24 -3.57
N LEU A 497 18.59 29.34 -2.61
CA LEU A 497 19.99 29.72 -2.84
C LEU A 497 20.90 28.54 -2.56
N ASP A 498 21.87 28.35 -3.45
CA ASP A 498 22.89 27.33 -3.31
C ASP A 498 24.24 28.00 -3.02
N PRO A 499 24.92 27.69 -1.93
CA PRO A 499 26.24 28.23 -1.64
C PRO A 499 27.30 27.81 -2.67
N PHE A 500 27.07 26.73 -3.36
CA PHE A 500 27.94 26.18 -4.39
C PHE A 500 27.15 25.66 -5.59
N TRP A 501 26.94 26.51 -6.59
CA TRP A 501 26.20 26.16 -7.78
C TRP A 501 27.06 25.33 -8.73
N PHE A 502 26.96 24.02 -8.66
CA PHE A 502 27.75 23.07 -9.47
C PHE A 502 27.57 23.25 -10.99
N SER A 503 26.39 23.66 -11.44
CA SER A 503 26.06 23.86 -12.86
C SER A 503 26.39 25.26 -13.35
N ALA A 504 27.01 26.14 -12.54
CA ALA A 504 27.40 27.46 -12.99
C ALA A 504 28.51 27.37 -14.05
N PRO A 505 28.52 28.28 -15.07
CA PRO A 505 29.63 28.37 -15.99
C PRO A 505 30.95 28.55 -15.26
N ALA A 506 31.99 27.79 -15.61
CA ALA A 506 33.24 27.66 -14.86
C ALA A 506 33.96 28.99 -14.52
N GLY A 507 33.75 30.04 -15.31
CA GLY A 507 34.31 31.37 -15.03
C GLY A 507 33.60 32.14 -13.90
N ARG A 508 32.40 31.74 -13.48
CA ARG A 508 31.62 32.42 -12.42
C ARG A 508 31.74 31.79 -11.04
N LEU A 509 32.12 30.53 -10.95
CA LEU A 509 32.47 29.88 -9.69
C LEU A 509 33.70 30.60 -9.03
N GLN A 510 34.63 31.07 -9.86
CA GLN A 510 35.80 31.85 -9.43
C GLN A 510 35.42 33.25 -8.92
N ALA A 511 34.37 33.86 -9.50
CA ALA A 511 33.88 35.15 -9.04
C ALA A 511 33.15 35.08 -7.69
N MET A 512 32.51 33.95 -7.39
CA MET A 512 31.84 33.73 -6.10
C MET A 512 32.85 33.53 -4.94
N GLY A 513 34.02 32.96 -5.22
CA GLY A 513 35.09 32.77 -4.22
C GLY A 513 35.99 33.99 -4.02
N ASN A 514 35.96 34.98 -4.93
CA ASN A 514 36.79 36.17 -4.93
C ASN A 514 36.01 37.47 -4.69
N ASP A 515 34.77 37.41 -4.21
CA ASP A 515 34.01 38.59 -3.85
C ASP A 515 34.55 39.14 -2.51
N ASP A 516 35.75 39.79 -2.60
CA ASP A 516 36.42 40.51 -1.53
C ASP A 516 35.77 41.90 -1.27
N GLY A 517 34.54 42.12 -1.79
CA GLY A 517 33.83 43.39 -1.65
C GLY A 517 34.38 44.51 -2.54
N SER A 518 35.31 44.20 -3.47
CA SER A 518 35.97 45.20 -4.28
C SER A 518 35.19 45.64 -5.53
N SER A 519 34.12 44.93 -5.90
CA SER A 519 33.35 45.25 -7.12
C SER A 519 32.31 46.36 -6.94
N GLY A 520 31.97 46.76 -5.72
CA GLY A 520 30.99 47.83 -5.45
C GLY A 520 29.55 47.51 -5.88
N GLU A 521 29.30 46.31 -6.41
CA GLU A 521 27.97 45.86 -6.83
C GLU A 521 27.26 45.16 -5.67
N THR A 522 26.02 45.54 -5.38
CA THR A 522 25.19 44.93 -4.34
C THR A 522 24.83 43.51 -4.73
N SER A 523 25.17 42.55 -3.88
CA SER A 523 24.86 41.12 -4.09
C SER A 523 23.58 40.71 -3.39
N ILE A 524 23.00 39.56 -3.78
CA ILE A 524 21.85 38.96 -3.08
C ILE A 524 22.22 38.57 -1.65
N TYR A 525 23.50 38.28 -1.39
CA TYR A 525 23.99 37.90 -0.06
C TYR A 525 24.02 39.12 0.88
N ASP A 526 24.27 40.36 0.35
CA ASP A 526 24.17 41.57 1.13
C ASP A 526 22.74 41.83 1.58
N LEU A 527 21.75 41.61 0.68
CA LEU A 527 20.35 41.71 1.06
C LEU A 527 20.00 40.73 2.17
N ILE A 528 20.43 39.45 2.05
CA ILE A 528 20.18 38.42 3.07
C ILE A 528 20.87 38.78 4.41
N ALA A 529 22.09 39.33 4.37
CA ALA A 529 22.78 39.79 5.55
C ALA A 529 22.02 40.94 6.25
N HIS A 530 21.45 41.89 5.48
CA HIS A 530 20.58 42.94 6.00
C HIS A 530 19.30 42.43 6.63
N LEU A 531 18.80 41.28 6.16
CA LEU A 531 17.65 40.56 6.77
C LEU A 531 18.03 39.79 8.04
N GLY A 532 19.30 39.85 8.47
CA GLY A 532 19.80 39.22 9.70
C GLY A 532 20.21 37.75 9.53
N LEU A 533 20.32 37.24 8.31
CA LEU A 533 20.73 35.89 8.02
C LEU A 533 22.17 35.87 7.50
N LYS A 534 23.04 35.11 8.15
CA LYS A 534 24.42 34.92 7.70
C LYS A 534 24.48 33.76 6.70
N PHE A 535 24.87 34.09 5.47
CA PHE A 535 25.09 33.14 4.40
C PHE A 535 26.57 33.13 4.02
N LEU A 536 27.19 31.97 3.95
CA LEU A 536 28.60 31.81 3.64
C LEU A 536 28.75 31.22 2.24
N PRO A 537 28.96 32.07 1.20
CA PRO A 537 29.16 31.55 -0.16
C PRO A 537 30.46 30.72 -0.23
N GLY A 538 30.40 29.61 -0.96
CA GLY A 538 31.54 28.70 -1.12
C GLY A 538 31.75 27.68 -0.01
N GLU A 539 30.98 27.74 1.08
CA GLU A 539 30.98 26.72 2.12
C GLU A 539 29.82 25.74 1.94
N ILE A 540 30.12 24.47 2.06
CA ILE A 540 29.12 23.38 1.88
C ILE A 540 29.08 22.54 3.15
N LEU A 541 27.91 22.29 3.65
CA LEU A 541 27.69 21.32 4.72
C LEU A 541 27.67 19.89 4.15
N ALA A 542 28.58 19.06 4.65
CA ALA A 542 28.64 17.65 4.32
C ALA A 542 28.44 16.82 5.57
N ASP A 543 27.60 15.76 5.47
CA ASP A 543 27.36 14.82 6.55
C ASP A 543 27.17 13.41 5.98
N ASP A 544 28.10 12.52 6.29
CA ASP A 544 28.05 11.13 5.82
C ASP A 544 26.90 10.31 6.47
N ALA A 545 26.51 10.66 7.69
CA ALA A 545 25.45 9.96 8.39
C ALA A 545 24.04 10.35 7.88
N LEU A 546 23.89 11.57 7.38
CA LEU A 546 22.67 12.10 6.80
C LEU A 546 22.69 12.08 5.27
N GLY A 547 23.77 11.63 4.66
CA GLY A 547 23.91 11.55 3.21
C GLY A 547 22.85 10.67 2.57
N SER A 548 22.36 11.10 1.40
CA SER A 548 21.38 10.32 0.63
C SER A 548 22.06 9.22 -0.17
N PRO A 549 21.49 8.01 -0.21
CA PRO A 549 21.99 6.97 -1.09
C PRO A 549 21.67 7.35 -2.55
N ILE A 550 22.70 7.41 -3.38
CA ILE A 550 22.57 7.71 -4.80
C ILE A 550 23.26 6.65 -5.65
N LYS A 551 22.79 6.50 -6.88
CA LYS A 551 23.43 5.69 -7.92
C LYS A 551 24.04 6.64 -8.94
N ILE A 552 25.36 6.63 -9.08
CA ILE A 552 26.10 7.60 -9.93
C ILE A 552 26.00 7.22 -11.41
N SER A 553 25.98 5.90 -11.72
CA SER A 553 25.78 5.38 -13.07
C SER A 553 24.97 4.09 -13.01
N GLU A 554 24.44 3.63 -14.14
CA GLU A 554 23.67 2.37 -14.20
C GLU A 554 24.46 1.16 -13.70
N ASP A 555 25.78 1.15 -13.91
CA ASP A 555 26.68 0.08 -13.51
C ASP A 555 27.34 0.29 -12.13
N SER A 556 27.14 1.46 -11.50
CA SER A 556 27.71 1.73 -10.17
C SER A 556 26.79 1.21 -9.07
N GLY A 557 27.38 0.67 -8.01
CA GLY A 557 26.65 0.38 -6.77
C GLY A 557 26.04 1.65 -6.16
N VAL A 558 25.10 1.45 -5.23
CA VAL A 558 24.57 2.56 -4.43
C VAL A 558 25.66 3.08 -3.49
N THR A 559 25.95 4.36 -3.54
CA THR A 559 26.89 5.04 -2.62
C THR A 559 26.17 6.17 -1.90
N THR A 560 26.64 6.50 -0.69
CA THR A 560 26.10 7.63 0.07
C THR A 560 26.75 8.92 -0.42
N HIS A 561 25.94 9.92 -0.76
CA HIS A 561 26.42 11.23 -1.18
C HIS A 561 26.34 12.22 -0.03
N PRO A 562 27.46 12.63 0.56
CA PRO A 562 27.47 13.42 1.80
C PRO A 562 26.92 14.84 1.65
N LEU A 563 26.84 15.37 0.43
CA LEU A 563 26.30 16.71 0.15
C LEU A 563 24.78 16.71 -0.07
N TRP A 564 24.17 15.55 -0.34
CA TRP A 564 22.73 15.40 -0.44
C TRP A 564 22.19 14.84 0.87
N LEU A 565 21.74 15.74 1.74
CA LEU A 565 21.30 15.37 3.06
C LEU A 565 19.84 14.93 3.07
N THR A 566 19.58 13.76 3.63
CA THR A 566 18.22 13.28 3.94
C THR A 566 17.87 13.70 5.37
N LEU A 567 17.21 14.85 5.52
CA LEU A 567 16.76 15.33 6.81
C LEU A 567 15.50 14.60 7.27
N ARG A 568 15.49 14.16 8.52
CA ARG A 568 14.33 13.55 9.19
C ARG A 568 13.69 14.57 10.13
N SER A 569 12.47 14.32 10.56
CA SER A 569 11.75 15.19 11.51
C SER A 569 12.55 15.52 12.78
N GLY A 570 13.39 14.60 13.27
CA GLY A 570 14.29 14.84 14.41
C GLY A 570 15.51 15.70 14.12
N ASN A 571 15.81 15.96 12.83
CA ASN A 571 16.94 16.82 12.41
C ASN A 571 16.50 18.26 12.11
N ILE A 572 15.18 18.52 12.15
CA ILE A 572 14.60 19.83 11.86
C ILE A 572 14.14 20.46 13.16
N ASN A 573 14.60 21.67 13.45
CA ASN A 573 14.12 22.42 14.59
C ASN A 573 12.64 22.77 14.39
N GLN A 574 11.77 22.34 15.30
CA GLN A 574 10.32 22.54 15.25
C GLN A 574 9.88 23.84 15.95
N GLN A 575 10.80 24.77 16.22
CA GLN A 575 10.46 26.06 16.81
C GLN A 575 9.78 27.01 15.84
#